data_7fe572982269fc90d58c03cca7311d06
#
_entry.id   7fe572982269fc90d58c03cca7311d06
#
_cell.length_a   1.000
_cell.length_b   1.000
_cell.length_c   1.000
_cell.angle_alpha   90.00
_cell.angle_beta   90.00
_cell.angle_gamma   90.00
#
_symmetry.space_group_name_H-M   'P 1'
#
loop_
_entity.id
_entity.type
_entity.pdbx_description
1 polymer ?
#
loop_
_entity_poly.entity_id
_entity_poly.type
_entity_poly.pdbx_seq_one_letter_code
_entity_poly.pdbx_strand_id
1 'polypeptide(L)'
;MLLVGSLLVLCGLLAQSSAQLAGLPLPLGQGLPLPLGQDLPLAVTPVLPSNPTGHLAGSFTGALSGGLLSEGILGILENIPLLDIIKSGDGNSNGLVGGLLGKLTSSIPLLNSILDIKITDAQLLELGLVQSPDGHRLYVTIPLGLRLKVNTPLVGIGILELAVKLNITAEVLAVKDNQGRIHLVLGDCTHSPGSLQITLLNGVTPLQSVLDSLTGILTKVLPDLVQGKVCPLVNGILSRLDVTLVHDIAELLIHGLQFVIKI
;
A
#
# COMPACT_ATOMS: atom_id res chain seq x y z
N MET A 1 -28.00 21.75 33.44
CA MET A 1 -28.80 22.43 32.39
C MET A 1 -28.00 23.62 31.86
N LEU A 2 -27.04 23.41 30.95
CA LEU A 2 -26.29 24.47 30.24
C LEU A 2 -25.16 23.79 29.40
N LEU A 3 -25.53 23.01 28.39
CA LEU A 3 -24.54 22.45 27.40
C LEU A 3 -25.21 22.00 26.08
N VAL A 4 -26.36 22.60 25.72
CA VAL A 4 -27.07 22.27 24.47
C VAL A 4 -27.07 23.46 23.47
N GLY A 5 -26.51 24.61 23.85
CA GLY A 5 -26.58 25.83 23.05
C GLY A 5 -25.48 26.08 22.02
N SER A 6 -24.40 25.28 22.00
CA SER A 6 -23.22 25.63 21.19
C SER A 6 -23.05 24.85 19.89
N LEU A 7 -23.94 23.90 19.58
CA LEU A 7 -23.80 23.03 18.37
C LEU A 7 -24.62 23.52 17.17
N LEU A 8 -25.48 24.54 17.34
CA LEU A 8 -26.36 25.03 16.28
C LEU A 8 -25.83 26.23 15.49
N VAL A 9 -24.68 26.79 15.87
CA VAL A 9 -24.12 27.98 15.18
C VAL A 9 -23.09 27.58 14.10
N LEU A 10 -22.61 26.35 14.07
CA LEU A 10 -21.59 25.94 13.12
C LEU A 10 -22.13 25.39 11.79
N CYS A 11 -23.43 25.15 11.65
CA CYS A 11 -24.05 24.65 10.42
C CYS A 11 -24.56 25.75 9.46
N GLY A 12 -24.41 27.03 9.84
CA GLY A 12 -24.99 28.16 9.07
C GLY A 12 -24.04 28.85 8.07
N LEU A 13 -22.77 28.45 7.96
CA LEU A 13 -21.77 29.22 7.21
C LEU A 13 -21.21 28.54 5.94
N LEU A 14 -21.76 27.42 5.51
CA LEU A 14 -21.28 26.69 4.31
C LEU A 14 -22.24 26.71 3.11
N ALA A 15 -23.27 27.57 3.12
CA ALA A 15 -24.26 27.64 2.06
C ALA A 15 -24.34 29.01 1.39
N GLN A 16 -23.24 29.60 0.94
CA GLN A 16 -23.27 30.75 0.03
C GLN A 16 -22.00 30.86 -0.79
N SER A 17 -21.91 30.14 -1.89
CA SER A 17 -21.03 30.45 -3.03
C SER A 17 -21.57 29.82 -4.31
N SER A 18 -22.77 30.26 -4.72
CA SER A 18 -23.24 30.07 -6.09
C SER A 18 -23.44 31.45 -6.67
N ALA A 19 -22.41 32.08 -7.21
CA ALA A 19 -22.50 33.30 -7.99
C ALA A 19 -22.47 32.93 -9.48
N GLN A 20 -23.60 32.97 -10.04
CA GLN A 20 -24.06 33.64 -11.27
C GLN A 20 -22.96 34.09 -12.24
N LEU A 21 -22.86 33.44 -13.37
CA LEU A 21 -22.36 34.00 -14.61
C LEU A 21 -23.52 34.04 -15.61
N ALA A 22 -24.27 35.10 -15.59
CA ALA A 22 -25.30 35.39 -16.59
C ALA A 22 -24.84 36.61 -17.41
N GLY A 23 -24.77 36.44 -18.73
CA GLY A 23 -25.15 37.46 -19.70
C GLY A 23 -24.10 38.49 -20.08
N LEU A 24 -23.34 38.22 -21.15
CA LEU A 24 -22.80 39.27 -22.02
C LEU A 24 -23.45 39.06 -23.42
N PRO A 25 -24.12 40.07 -24.01
CA PRO A 25 -24.63 40.00 -25.34
C PRO A 25 -23.56 40.16 -26.40
N LEU A 26 -23.49 39.25 -27.34
CA LEU A 26 -22.69 39.36 -28.57
C LEU A 26 -23.35 40.36 -29.54
N PRO A 27 -22.61 41.35 -30.08
CA PRO A 27 -23.13 42.10 -31.19
C PRO A 27 -22.95 41.33 -32.50
N LEU A 28 -24.06 41.07 -33.15
CA LEU A 28 -24.15 40.66 -34.55
C LEU A 28 -23.83 41.87 -35.44
N GLY A 29 -22.91 41.71 -36.35
CA GLY A 29 -22.88 42.64 -37.48
C GLY A 29 -21.56 42.72 -38.22
N GLN A 30 -21.62 42.26 -39.41
CA GLN A 30 -20.96 42.69 -40.65
C GLN A 30 -19.86 41.75 -41.19
N GLY A 31 -20.26 41.20 -42.33
CA GLY A 31 -19.46 40.40 -43.21
C GLY A 31 -18.29 41.16 -43.84
N LEU A 32 -17.17 40.44 -43.88
CA LEU A 32 -16.05 40.79 -44.77
C LEU A 32 -15.76 39.53 -45.62
N PRO A 33 -15.47 39.74 -46.93
CA PRO A 33 -15.24 38.63 -47.83
C PRO A 33 -13.89 37.96 -47.55
N LEU A 34 -13.92 36.64 -47.51
CA LEU A 34 -12.76 35.76 -47.38
C LEU A 34 -11.92 35.79 -48.67
N PRO A 35 -10.62 36.04 -48.65
CA PRO A 35 -9.74 35.60 -49.71
C PRO A 35 -9.40 34.12 -49.47
N LEU A 36 -9.68 33.32 -50.49
CA LEU A 36 -9.22 31.94 -50.58
C LEU A 36 -7.69 31.89 -50.69
N GLY A 37 -7.07 31.07 -49.91
CA GLY A 37 -5.76 30.53 -50.17
C GLY A 37 -4.63 31.10 -49.29
N GLN A 38 -4.47 30.49 -48.10
CA GLN A 38 -3.15 30.28 -47.48
C GLN A 38 -3.32 29.19 -46.42
N ASP A 39 -2.46 28.19 -46.47
CA ASP A 39 -2.34 27.09 -45.52
C ASP A 39 -2.28 27.65 -44.09
N LEU A 40 -3.33 27.41 -43.30
CA LEU A 40 -3.30 27.63 -41.87
C LEU A 40 -2.36 26.58 -41.27
N PRO A 41 -1.28 26.99 -40.59
CA PRO A 41 -0.56 26.03 -39.76
C PRO A 41 -1.54 25.49 -38.71
N LEU A 42 -1.70 24.17 -38.70
CA LEU A 42 -2.38 23.45 -37.66
C LEU A 42 -1.98 24.05 -36.30
N ALA A 43 -2.95 24.58 -35.58
CA ALA A 43 -2.76 25.00 -34.21
C ALA A 43 -2.22 23.79 -33.44
N VAL A 44 -0.91 23.79 -33.21
CA VAL A 44 -0.28 22.90 -32.28
C VAL A 44 -0.90 23.26 -30.94
N THR A 45 -1.88 22.49 -30.49
CA THR A 45 -2.30 22.54 -29.11
C THR A 45 -1.04 22.45 -28.28
N PRO A 46 -0.78 23.38 -27.35
CA PRO A 46 0.37 23.27 -26.48
C PRO A 46 0.19 21.93 -25.73
N VAL A 47 1.00 20.94 -26.14
CA VAL A 47 1.17 19.73 -25.35
C VAL A 47 1.73 20.25 -24.04
N LEU A 48 0.91 20.21 -22.98
CA LEU A 48 1.43 20.40 -21.63
C LEU A 48 2.67 19.52 -21.52
N PRO A 49 3.81 20.04 -21.08
CA PRO A 49 4.98 19.21 -20.87
C PRO A 49 4.58 18.10 -19.91
N SER A 50 4.38 16.90 -20.42
CA SER A 50 4.19 15.70 -19.64
C SER A 50 5.43 15.62 -18.75
N ASN A 51 5.23 15.76 -17.44
CA ASN A 51 6.32 15.74 -16.46
C ASN A 51 6.99 14.35 -16.56
N PRO A 52 8.18 14.21 -17.17
CA PRO A 52 8.75 12.91 -17.47
C PRO A 52 9.01 12.10 -16.20
N THR A 53 9.24 12.80 -15.07
CA THR A 53 9.48 12.16 -13.78
C THR A 53 8.20 11.58 -13.15
N GLY A 54 7.04 12.20 -13.34
CA GLY A 54 5.76 11.65 -12.89
C GLY A 54 5.37 10.38 -13.65
N HIS A 55 5.69 10.32 -14.93
CA HIS A 55 5.49 9.11 -15.74
C HIS A 55 6.41 7.96 -15.28
N LEU A 56 7.67 8.27 -14.95
CA LEU A 56 8.65 7.28 -14.50
C LEU A 56 8.25 6.65 -13.16
N ALA A 57 7.79 7.46 -12.20
CA ALA A 57 7.29 6.98 -10.91
C ALA A 57 6.08 6.03 -11.10
N GLY A 58 5.12 6.41 -11.94
CA GLY A 58 3.96 5.59 -12.28
C GLY A 58 4.34 4.30 -13.00
N SER A 59 5.29 4.34 -13.91
CA SER A 59 5.81 3.15 -14.60
C SER A 59 6.50 2.19 -13.64
N PHE A 60 7.26 2.70 -12.69
CA PHE A 60 7.95 1.88 -11.69
C PHE A 60 6.97 1.21 -10.73
N THR A 61 6.07 1.98 -10.10
CA THR A 61 5.06 1.42 -9.20
C THR A 61 4.11 0.47 -9.92
N GLY A 62 3.75 0.77 -11.17
CA GLY A 62 2.97 -0.11 -12.03
C GLY A 62 3.67 -1.43 -12.34
N ALA A 63 4.96 -1.39 -12.67
CA ALA A 63 5.76 -2.58 -12.92
C ALA A 63 5.91 -3.45 -11.66
N LEU A 64 6.15 -2.84 -10.49
CA LEU A 64 6.20 -3.55 -9.21
C LEU A 64 4.85 -4.16 -8.84
N SER A 65 3.77 -3.39 -8.92
CA SER A 65 2.42 -3.89 -8.62
C SER A 65 2.02 -5.03 -9.56
N GLY A 66 2.22 -4.85 -10.86
CA GLY A 66 1.96 -5.89 -11.86
C GLY A 66 2.81 -7.14 -11.63
N GLY A 67 4.08 -6.96 -11.28
CA GLY A 67 4.99 -8.05 -10.91
C GLY A 67 4.51 -8.82 -9.67
N LEU A 68 4.14 -8.14 -8.59
CA LEU A 68 3.63 -8.76 -7.37
C LEU A 68 2.36 -9.57 -7.64
N LEU A 69 1.44 -9.01 -8.43
CA LEU A 69 0.20 -9.71 -8.79
C LEU A 69 0.46 -10.91 -9.69
N SER A 70 1.36 -10.81 -10.66
CA SER A 70 1.71 -11.91 -11.57
C SER A 70 2.44 -13.06 -10.87
N GLU A 71 3.23 -12.77 -9.85
CA GLU A 71 3.88 -13.77 -8.98
C GLU A 71 2.89 -14.40 -7.98
N GLY A 72 1.63 -13.98 -7.99
CA GLY A 72 0.58 -14.57 -7.18
C GLY A 72 0.67 -14.24 -5.69
N ILE A 73 1.16 -13.05 -5.32
CA ILE A 73 1.31 -12.62 -3.92
C ILE A 73 0.05 -12.84 -3.10
N LEU A 74 -1.13 -12.59 -3.67
CA LEU A 74 -2.39 -12.73 -2.96
C LEU A 74 -2.63 -14.19 -2.55
N GLY A 75 -2.45 -15.14 -3.48
CA GLY A 75 -2.56 -16.56 -3.20
C GLY A 75 -1.47 -17.06 -2.22
N ILE A 76 -0.25 -16.50 -2.30
CA ILE A 76 0.83 -16.83 -1.36
C ILE A 76 0.43 -16.42 0.06
N LEU A 77 -0.15 -15.23 0.23
CA LEU A 77 -0.60 -14.73 1.53
C LEU A 77 -1.78 -15.55 2.07
N GLU A 78 -2.75 -15.91 1.24
CA GLU A 78 -3.91 -16.72 1.64
C GLU A 78 -3.52 -18.14 2.05
N ASN A 79 -2.42 -18.67 1.52
CA ASN A 79 -1.92 -20.01 1.84
C ASN A 79 -0.90 -20.04 3.01
N ILE A 80 -0.73 -18.95 3.76
CA ILE A 80 0.09 -18.97 4.97
C ILE A 80 -0.59 -19.85 6.03
N PRO A 81 0.08 -20.91 6.56
CA PRO A 81 -0.49 -21.78 7.59
C PRO A 81 -0.42 -21.11 8.96
N LEU A 82 -1.20 -20.04 9.14
CA LEU A 82 -1.11 -19.14 10.27
C LEU A 82 -1.36 -19.84 11.61
N LEU A 83 -2.33 -20.78 11.64
CA LEU A 83 -2.64 -21.53 12.85
C LEU A 83 -1.49 -22.44 13.28
N ASP A 84 -0.87 -23.14 12.32
CA ASP A 84 0.25 -24.04 12.60
C ASP A 84 1.46 -23.26 13.12
N ILE A 85 1.75 -22.11 12.54
CA ILE A 85 2.82 -21.21 12.98
C ILE A 85 2.56 -20.71 14.41
N ILE A 86 1.32 -20.33 14.72
CA ILE A 86 0.95 -19.87 16.07
C ILE A 86 1.04 -21.00 17.08
N LYS A 87 0.61 -22.22 16.73
CA LYS A 87 0.60 -23.37 17.65
C LYS A 87 1.96 -24.01 17.84
N SER A 88 2.72 -24.23 16.76
CA SER A 88 4.01 -24.92 16.85
C SER A 88 5.14 -24.05 17.36
N GLY A 89 5.01 -22.76 17.25
CA GLY A 89 6.13 -21.84 17.48
C GLY A 89 7.28 -22.05 16.47
N ASP A 90 7.07 -22.92 15.51
CA ASP A 90 8.07 -23.40 14.56
C ASP A 90 7.99 -22.61 13.27
N GLY A 91 8.19 -21.31 13.41
CA GLY A 91 8.55 -20.50 12.27
C GLY A 91 10.05 -20.74 12.02
N ASN A 92 10.38 -21.29 10.88
CA ASN A 92 11.76 -21.43 10.37
C ASN A 92 12.38 -20.04 10.09
N SER A 93 12.04 -19.06 10.90
CA SER A 93 12.56 -17.71 10.99
C SER A 93 13.58 -17.70 12.13
N ASN A 94 14.84 -17.64 11.73
CA ASN A 94 15.97 -17.52 12.63
C ASN A 94 15.72 -16.49 13.77
N GLY A 95 15.42 -16.97 14.94
CA GLY A 95 15.89 -16.40 16.18
C GLY A 95 14.92 -15.67 17.11
N LEU A 96 13.83 -15.02 16.70
CA LEU A 96 13.02 -14.21 17.63
C LEU A 96 11.58 -14.69 17.84
N VAL A 97 10.97 -15.25 16.81
CA VAL A 97 9.54 -15.64 16.86
C VAL A 97 9.34 -16.95 17.66
N GLY A 98 10.23 -17.91 17.53
CA GLY A 98 10.14 -19.20 18.22
C GLY A 98 10.22 -19.10 19.76
N GLY A 99 11.05 -18.20 20.28
CA GLY A 99 11.25 -18.04 21.73
C GLY A 99 10.13 -17.28 22.43
N LEU A 100 9.47 -16.35 21.75
CA LEU A 100 8.39 -15.55 22.32
C LEU A 100 7.03 -16.26 22.23
N LEU A 101 6.78 -16.97 21.13
CA LEU A 101 5.54 -17.72 20.92
C LEU A 101 5.43 -18.94 21.82
N GLY A 102 6.51 -19.70 22.04
CA GLY A 102 6.51 -20.84 22.93
C GLY A 102 6.12 -20.50 24.38
N LYS A 103 6.46 -19.28 24.83
CA LYS A 103 6.06 -18.76 26.15
C LYS A 103 4.62 -18.22 26.16
N LEU A 104 4.12 -17.69 25.03
CA LEU A 104 2.78 -17.13 24.94
C LEU A 104 1.71 -18.20 24.77
N THR A 105 2.00 -19.25 23.98
CA THR A 105 1.04 -20.34 23.74
C THR A 105 0.76 -21.16 24.99
N SER A 106 1.77 -21.36 25.86
CA SER A 106 1.57 -22.07 27.14
C SER A 106 0.77 -21.27 28.16
N SER A 107 0.69 -19.96 28.01
CA SER A 107 0.03 -19.06 28.97
C SER A 107 -1.42 -18.69 28.58
N ILE A 108 -1.88 -19.10 27.40
CA ILE A 108 -3.23 -18.72 26.91
C ILE A 108 -4.03 -20.00 26.59
N PRO A 109 -4.83 -20.51 27.53
CA PRO A 109 -5.64 -21.70 27.32
C PRO A 109 -6.59 -21.61 26.11
N LEU A 110 -6.91 -20.40 25.72
CA LEU A 110 -7.84 -20.07 24.64
C LEU A 110 -7.30 -20.38 23.25
N LEU A 111 -5.98 -20.32 23.03
CA LEU A 111 -5.37 -20.68 21.74
C LEU A 111 -5.59 -22.16 21.38
N ASN A 112 -5.69 -23.02 22.40
CA ASN A 112 -5.98 -24.44 22.21
C ASN A 112 -7.41 -24.67 21.72
N SER A 113 -8.31 -23.69 21.93
CA SER A 113 -9.70 -23.78 21.46
C SER A 113 -9.91 -23.24 20.06
N ILE A 114 -8.89 -22.57 19.42
CA ILE A 114 -8.99 -22.15 18.04
C ILE A 114 -8.82 -23.35 17.14
N LEU A 115 -9.81 -23.61 16.31
CA LEU A 115 -9.83 -24.74 15.38
C LEU A 115 -9.11 -24.43 14.08
N ASP A 116 -9.26 -23.20 13.59
CA ASP A 116 -8.68 -22.78 12.31
C ASP A 116 -8.52 -21.25 12.25
N ILE A 117 -7.45 -20.81 11.59
CA ILE A 117 -7.24 -19.40 11.22
C ILE A 117 -6.82 -19.36 9.76
N LYS A 118 -7.63 -18.73 8.92
CA LYS A 118 -7.37 -18.59 7.50
C LYS A 118 -7.30 -17.13 7.09
N ILE A 119 -6.31 -16.83 6.26
CA ILE A 119 -6.27 -15.58 5.51
C ILE A 119 -7.16 -15.75 4.29
N THR A 120 -8.05 -14.82 4.06
CA THR A 120 -8.94 -14.76 2.89
C THR A 120 -8.98 -13.34 2.38
N ASP A 121 -9.41 -13.17 1.13
CA ASP A 121 -9.60 -11.84 0.55
C ASP A 121 -8.35 -10.95 0.70
N ALA A 122 -7.19 -11.49 0.34
CA ALA A 122 -5.95 -10.73 0.29
C ALA A 122 -6.03 -9.69 -0.83
N GLN A 123 -5.60 -8.48 -0.57
CA GLN A 123 -5.65 -7.36 -1.51
C GLN A 123 -4.32 -6.60 -1.49
N LEU A 124 -3.82 -6.27 -2.68
CA LEU A 124 -2.74 -5.32 -2.88
C LEU A 124 -3.37 -3.96 -3.19
N LEU A 125 -3.07 -2.97 -2.36
CA LEU A 125 -3.55 -1.61 -2.58
C LEU A 125 -2.54 -0.82 -3.41
N GLU A 126 -2.85 0.45 -3.68
CA GLU A 126 -1.99 1.31 -4.48
C GLU A 126 -0.63 1.52 -3.80
N LEU A 127 0.45 1.26 -4.52
CA LEU A 127 1.80 1.42 -4.01
C LEU A 127 2.15 2.90 -3.83
N GLY A 128 2.72 3.22 -2.67
CA GLY A 128 3.34 4.52 -2.43
C GLY A 128 4.80 4.53 -2.86
N LEU A 129 5.29 5.68 -3.34
CA LEU A 129 6.69 5.88 -3.67
C LEU A 129 7.16 7.18 -3.05
N VAL A 130 8.25 7.13 -2.29
CA VAL A 130 8.88 8.30 -1.66
C VAL A 130 10.37 8.24 -1.92
N GLN A 131 10.97 9.35 -2.31
CA GLN A 131 12.41 9.49 -2.45
C GLN A 131 13.02 10.00 -1.16
N SER A 132 14.21 9.51 -0.82
CA SER A 132 14.98 10.03 0.31
C SER A 132 15.36 11.51 0.10
N PRO A 133 15.56 12.28 1.17
CA PRO A 133 15.93 13.69 1.06
C PRO A 133 17.26 13.93 0.34
N ASP A 134 18.16 12.97 0.36
CA ASP A 134 19.45 13.01 -0.35
C ASP A 134 19.32 12.64 -1.84
N GLY A 135 18.15 12.19 -2.28
CA GLY A 135 17.85 11.81 -3.65
C GLY A 135 18.38 10.45 -4.10
N HIS A 136 19.14 9.73 -3.26
CA HIS A 136 19.86 8.52 -3.67
C HIS A 136 19.11 7.21 -3.42
N ARG A 137 17.93 7.25 -2.81
CA ARG A 137 17.14 6.08 -2.43
C ARG A 137 15.67 6.28 -2.73
N LEU A 138 15.00 5.19 -3.07
CA LEU A 138 13.54 5.16 -3.16
C LEU A 138 12.98 4.25 -2.09
N TYR A 139 11.90 4.67 -1.46
CA TYR A 139 11.12 3.87 -0.55
C TYR A 139 9.78 3.55 -1.19
N VAL A 140 9.54 2.28 -1.43
CA VAL A 140 8.27 1.78 -1.94
C VAL A 140 7.44 1.28 -0.77
N THR A 141 6.28 1.87 -0.56
CA THR A 141 5.29 1.37 0.40
C THR A 141 4.33 0.44 -0.32
N ILE A 142 4.21 -0.78 0.18
CA ILE A 142 3.35 -1.84 -0.36
C ILE A 142 2.24 -2.08 0.67
N PRO A 143 1.07 -1.43 0.51
CA PRO A 143 -0.02 -1.60 1.44
C PRO A 143 -0.82 -2.85 1.09
N LEU A 144 -1.07 -3.66 2.10
CA LEU A 144 -1.81 -4.92 2.00
C LEU A 144 -3.05 -4.89 2.87
N GLY A 145 -4.14 -5.37 2.33
CA GLY A 145 -5.38 -5.68 3.06
C GLY A 145 -5.58 -7.19 3.13
N LEU A 146 -5.90 -7.71 4.30
CA LEU A 146 -6.15 -9.12 4.53
C LEU A 146 -7.44 -9.28 5.34
N ARG A 147 -8.17 -10.35 5.10
CA ARG A 147 -9.27 -10.76 5.96
C ARG A 147 -8.90 -12.07 6.64
N LEU A 148 -9.03 -12.12 7.96
CA LEU A 148 -8.80 -13.33 8.75
C LEU A 148 -10.13 -13.90 9.18
N LYS A 149 -10.32 -15.20 8.92
CA LYS A 149 -11.43 -16.00 9.48
C LYS A 149 -10.88 -16.90 10.55
N VAL A 150 -11.36 -16.69 11.77
CA VAL A 150 -10.96 -17.47 12.96
C VAL A 150 -12.13 -18.32 13.38
N ASN A 151 -11.98 -19.64 13.29
CA ASN A 151 -12.99 -20.60 13.71
C ASN A 151 -12.75 -21.02 15.16
N THR A 152 -13.75 -20.78 16.01
CA THR A 152 -13.70 -21.13 17.43
C THR A 152 -14.85 -22.09 17.78
N PRO A 153 -14.62 -23.14 18.60
CA PRO A 153 -15.68 -24.06 19.04
C PRO A 153 -16.55 -23.48 20.16
N LEU A 154 -16.30 -22.23 20.56
CA LEU A 154 -17.01 -21.61 21.66
C LEU A 154 -18.48 -21.39 21.28
N VAL A 155 -19.37 -21.94 22.10
CA VAL A 155 -20.81 -21.87 21.89
C VAL A 155 -21.26 -20.40 21.81
N GLY A 156 -21.88 -20.06 20.70
CA GLY A 156 -22.43 -18.71 20.47
C GLY A 156 -21.50 -17.72 19.73
N ILE A 157 -20.24 -18.08 19.40
CA ILE A 157 -19.31 -17.18 18.70
C ILE A 157 -19.14 -17.58 17.23
N GLY A 158 -19.00 -18.87 16.95
CA GLY A 158 -18.81 -19.37 15.59
C GLY A 158 -17.52 -18.85 14.93
N ILE A 159 -17.67 -18.09 13.85
CA ILE A 159 -16.56 -17.53 13.06
C ILE A 159 -16.37 -16.05 13.41
N LEU A 160 -15.15 -15.68 13.81
CA LEU A 160 -14.73 -14.29 13.92
C LEU A 160 -14.10 -13.87 12.60
N GLU A 161 -14.46 -12.69 12.11
CA GLU A 161 -13.81 -12.09 10.95
C GLU A 161 -13.10 -10.80 11.35
N LEU A 162 -11.81 -10.74 11.02
CA LEU A 162 -10.96 -9.59 11.27
C LEU A 162 -10.48 -9.01 9.95
N ALA A 163 -10.58 -7.69 9.80
CA ALA A 163 -9.86 -6.98 8.75
C ALA A 163 -8.49 -6.56 9.27
N VAL A 164 -7.47 -6.81 8.46
CA VAL A 164 -6.09 -6.44 8.76
C VAL A 164 -5.57 -5.57 7.64
N LYS A 165 -4.93 -4.45 8.00
CA LYS A 165 -4.14 -3.62 7.09
C LYS A 165 -2.71 -3.58 7.59
N LEU A 166 -1.77 -3.65 6.66
CA LEU A 166 -0.35 -3.71 6.95
C LEU A 166 0.42 -3.14 5.77
N ASN A 167 1.45 -2.33 6.04
CA ASN A 167 2.34 -1.80 5.02
C ASN A 167 3.73 -2.43 5.15
N ILE A 168 4.29 -2.86 4.02
CA ILE A 168 5.70 -3.21 3.89
C ILE A 168 6.40 -2.05 3.19
N THR A 169 7.53 -1.61 3.72
CA THR A 169 8.39 -0.61 3.09
C THR A 169 9.64 -1.30 2.56
N ALA A 170 9.87 -1.13 1.27
CA ALA A 170 11.04 -1.64 0.56
C ALA A 170 11.94 -0.47 0.13
N GLU A 171 13.20 -0.48 0.55
CA GLU A 171 14.22 0.45 0.09
C GLU A 171 14.78 -0.05 -1.24
N VAL A 172 14.86 0.83 -2.24
CA VAL A 172 15.44 0.54 -3.56
C VAL A 172 16.63 1.44 -3.79
N LEU A 173 17.75 0.82 -4.14
CA LEU A 173 19.05 1.45 -4.37
C LEU A 173 19.51 1.20 -5.80
N ALA A 174 20.25 2.16 -6.37
CA ALA A 174 20.98 1.94 -7.60
C ALA A 174 22.44 1.57 -7.30
N VAL A 175 22.88 0.45 -7.85
CA VAL A 175 24.26 -0.01 -7.71
C VAL A 175 24.90 -0.25 -9.07
N LYS A 176 26.21 -0.03 -9.15
CA LYS A 176 27.02 -0.30 -10.35
C LYS A 176 27.86 -1.54 -10.12
N ASP A 177 27.76 -2.51 -11.03
CA ASP A 177 28.55 -3.73 -10.95
C ASP A 177 30.00 -3.49 -11.43
N ASN A 178 30.85 -4.52 -11.28
CA ASN A 178 32.26 -4.47 -11.71
C ASN A 178 32.45 -4.30 -13.22
N GLN A 179 31.38 -4.47 -14.01
CA GLN A 179 31.37 -4.30 -15.47
C GLN A 179 30.80 -2.93 -15.86
N GLY A 180 30.47 -2.09 -14.88
CA GLY A 180 29.88 -0.77 -15.10
C GLY A 180 28.39 -0.78 -15.40
N ARG A 181 27.71 -1.92 -15.33
CA ARG A 181 26.26 -2.03 -15.54
C ARG A 181 25.53 -1.58 -14.26
N ILE A 182 24.42 -0.89 -14.47
CA ILE A 182 23.61 -0.37 -13.39
C ILE A 182 22.46 -1.34 -13.10
N HIS A 183 22.21 -1.59 -11.81
CA HIS A 183 21.13 -2.44 -11.34
C HIS A 183 20.37 -1.75 -10.23
N LEU A 184 19.07 -2.02 -10.13
CA LEU A 184 18.29 -1.70 -8.94
C LEU A 184 18.34 -2.90 -8.00
N VAL A 185 18.63 -2.65 -6.75
CA VAL A 185 18.71 -3.67 -5.69
C VAL A 185 17.79 -3.32 -4.54
N LEU A 186 17.29 -4.37 -3.89
CA LEU A 186 16.55 -4.22 -2.66
C LEU A 186 17.54 -3.99 -1.51
N GLY A 187 17.40 -2.87 -0.83
CA GLY A 187 18.05 -2.59 0.45
C GLY A 187 17.23 -3.15 1.61
N ASP A 188 16.92 -2.31 2.58
CA ASP A 188 16.07 -2.69 3.69
C ASP A 188 14.62 -2.95 3.21
N CYS A 189 14.04 -4.05 3.71
CA CYS A 189 12.65 -4.38 3.43
C CYS A 189 12.00 -4.84 4.73
N THR A 190 11.14 -4.01 5.28
CA THR A 190 10.56 -4.20 6.60
C THR A 190 9.09 -3.80 6.63
N HIS A 191 8.35 -4.31 7.61
CA HIS A 191 7.03 -3.78 7.88
C HIS A 191 7.14 -2.34 8.43
N SER A 192 6.25 -1.46 7.99
CA SER A 192 6.23 -0.06 8.45
C SER A 192 5.74 0.00 9.89
N PRO A 193 6.50 0.58 10.83
CA PRO A 193 6.09 0.68 12.22
C PRO A 193 4.72 1.38 12.36
N GLY A 194 3.83 0.79 13.17
CA GLY A 194 2.49 1.34 13.41
C GLY A 194 1.50 1.23 12.25
N SER A 195 1.87 0.60 11.14
CA SER A 195 0.98 0.41 9.99
C SER A 195 -0.04 -0.71 10.20
N LEU A 196 0.25 -1.65 11.10
CA LEU A 196 -0.65 -2.77 11.37
C LEU A 196 -1.91 -2.29 12.07
N GLN A 197 -3.04 -2.51 11.43
CA GLN A 197 -4.38 -2.23 11.96
C GLN A 197 -5.20 -3.50 11.90
N ILE A 198 -5.81 -3.90 13.02
CA ILE A 198 -6.69 -5.06 13.11
C ILE A 198 -8.05 -4.56 13.59
N THR A 199 -9.09 -4.87 12.81
CA THR A 199 -10.47 -4.44 13.09
C THR A 199 -11.40 -5.65 13.06
N LEU A 200 -12.24 -5.80 14.08
CA LEU A 200 -13.28 -6.81 14.08
C LEU A 200 -14.39 -6.41 13.10
N LEU A 201 -14.70 -7.28 12.13
CA LEU A 201 -15.77 -7.07 11.15
C LEU A 201 -17.10 -7.64 11.63
N ASN A 202 -17.06 -8.86 12.16
CA ASN A 202 -18.22 -9.49 12.76
C ASN A 202 -17.80 -10.32 13.98
N GLY A 203 -18.74 -10.58 14.86
CA GLY A 203 -18.53 -11.35 16.08
C GLY A 203 -19.32 -10.78 17.24
N VAL A 204 -19.71 -11.63 18.18
CA VAL A 204 -20.46 -11.21 19.36
C VAL A 204 -19.48 -10.74 20.44
N THR A 205 -19.70 -9.57 20.96
CA THR A 205 -18.88 -8.84 21.95
C THR A 205 -18.58 -9.47 23.33
N PRO A 206 -19.10 -10.66 23.73
CA PRO A 206 -18.86 -11.15 25.09
C PRO A 206 -17.44 -11.65 25.37
N LEU A 207 -16.53 -11.59 24.37
CA LEU A 207 -15.20 -12.17 24.48
C LEU A 207 -14.08 -11.17 24.18
N GLN A 208 -14.15 -10.00 24.73
CA GLN A 208 -13.10 -8.99 24.58
C GLN A 208 -11.70 -9.55 24.90
N SER A 209 -11.59 -10.37 25.98
CA SER A 209 -10.31 -10.97 26.36
C SER A 209 -9.75 -11.96 25.31
N VAL A 210 -10.62 -12.64 24.56
CA VAL A 210 -10.20 -13.51 23.45
C VAL A 210 -9.68 -12.69 22.29
N LEU A 211 -10.44 -11.66 21.93
CA LEU A 211 -10.08 -10.75 20.86
C LEU A 211 -8.76 -10.04 21.15
N ASP A 212 -8.58 -9.54 22.38
CA ASP A 212 -7.35 -8.87 22.81
C ASP A 212 -6.14 -9.82 22.77
N SER A 213 -6.31 -11.06 23.22
CA SER A 213 -5.27 -12.08 23.18
C SER A 213 -4.88 -12.44 21.74
N LEU A 214 -5.88 -12.68 20.88
CA LEU A 214 -5.68 -13.01 19.47
C LEU A 214 -5.01 -11.85 18.74
N THR A 215 -5.50 -10.62 18.93
CA THR A 215 -4.92 -9.41 18.34
C THR A 215 -3.50 -9.21 18.79
N GLY A 216 -3.20 -9.42 20.09
CA GLY A 216 -1.84 -9.33 20.63
C GLY A 216 -0.86 -10.31 20.01
N ILE A 217 -1.31 -11.52 19.65
CA ILE A 217 -0.48 -12.53 18.95
C ILE A 217 -0.30 -12.14 17.49
N LEU A 218 -1.40 -11.82 16.79
CA LEU A 218 -1.36 -11.44 15.40
C LEU A 218 -0.46 -10.21 15.17
N THR A 219 -0.47 -9.26 16.09
CA THR A 219 0.39 -8.07 16.04
C THR A 219 1.87 -8.40 16.06
N LYS A 220 2.25 -9.50 16.70
CA LYS A 220 3.65 -9.93 16.79
C LYS A 220 4.10 -10.82 15.63
N VAL A 221 3.18 -11.62 15.09
CA VAL A 221 3.51 -12.70 14.14
C VAL A 221 3.28 -12.28 12.69
N LEU A 222 2.15 -11.62 12.44
CA LEU A 222 1.70 -11.36 11.08
C LEU A 222 2.63 -10.43 10.28
N PRO A 223 3.21 -9.36 10.86
CA PRO A 223 4.12 -8.50 10.12
C PRO A 223 5.34 -9.24 9.57
N ASP A 224 6.00 -10.05 10.38
CA ASP A 224 7.18 -10.80 9.98
C ASP A 224 6.86 -11.87 8.93
N LEU A 225 5.72 -12.55 9.06
CA LEU A 225 5.28 -13.53 8.09
C LEU A 225 4.98 -12.92 6.72
N VAL A 226 4.27 -11.81 6.70
CA VAL A 226 3.94 -11.09 5.46
C VAL A 226 5.21 -10.52 4.84
N GLN A 227 6.07 -9.87 5.62
CA GLN A 227 7.37 -9.38 5.19
C GLN A 227 8.20 -10.48 4.55
N GLY A 228 8.30 -11.65 5.20
CA GLY A 228 9.05 -12.80 4.70
C GLY A 228 8.53 -13.38 3.38
N LYS A 229 7.28 -13.05 2.98
CA LYS A 229 6.73 -13.42 1.68
C LYS A 229 6.88 -12.31 0.64
N VAL A 230 6.68 -11.05 1.04
CA VAL A 230 6.69 -9.90 0.13
C VAL A 230 8.12 -9.54 -0.31
N CYS A 231 9.06 -9.45 0.63
CA CYS A 231 10.42 -8.96 0.33
C CYS A 231 11.17 -9.79 -0.73
N PRO A 232 11.15 -11.15 -0.70
CA PRO A 232 11.77 -11.95 -1.75
C PRO A 232 11.14 -11.73 -3.13
N LEU A 233 9.82 -11.51 -3.20
CA LEU A 233 9.14 -11.22 -4.45
C LEU A 233 9.56 -9.86 -5.02
N VAL A 234 9.60 -8.82 -4.18
CA VAL A 234 10.09 -7.50 -4.60
C VAL A 234 11.49 -7.59 -5.16
N ASN A 235 12.41 -8.28 -4.47
CA ASN A 235 13.77 -8.48 -4.95
C ASN A 235 13.82 -9.22 -6.31
N GLY A 236 13.00 -10.27 -6.46
CA GLY A 236 12.88 -11.00 -7.71
C GLY A 236 12.32 -10.15 -8.86
N ILE A 237 11.39 -9.26 -8.59
CA ILE A 237 10.82 -8.34 -9.58
C ILE A 237 11.85 -7.29 -9.99
N LEU A 238 12.55 -6.66 -9.03
CA LEU A 238 13.59 -5.67 -9.31
C LEU A 238 14.65 -6.21 -10.26
N SER A 239 15.03 -7.48 -10.11
CA SER A 239 16.03 -8.13 -10.97
C SER A 239 15.54 -8.42 -12.40
N ARG A 240 14.23 -8.32 -12.66
CA ARG A 240 13.58 -8.62 -13.96
C ARG A 240 12.90 -7.40 -14.58
N LEU A 241 13.06 -6.23 -14.02
CA LEU A 241 12.54 -5.00 -14.59
C LEU A 241 13.14 -4.71 -15.96
N ASP A 242 12.40 -4.00 -16.78
CA ASP A 242 12.87 -3.52 -18.08
C ASP A 242 14.15 -2.69 -17.94
N VAL A 243 15.12 -2.95 -18.81
CA VAL A 243 16.46 -2.33 -18.75
C VAL A 243 16.38 -0.81 -18.88
N THR A 244 15.47 -0.30 -19.72
CA THR A 244 15.28 1.14 -19.91
C THR A 244 14.75 1.78 -18.64
N LEU A 245 13.73 1.17 -18.04
CA LEU A 245 13.15 1.62 -16.77
C LEU A 245 14.19 1.60 -15.63
N VAL A 246 14.99 0.54 -15.55
CA VAL A 246 16.09 0.43 -14.58
C VAL A 246 17.12 1.54 -14.78
N HIS A 247 17.52 1.79 -16.04
CA HIS A 247 18.50 2.82 -16.36
C HIS A 247 18.01 4.21 -15.97
N ASP A 248 16.80 4.57 -16.37
CA ASP A 248 16.22 5.89 -16.10
C ASP A 248 16.08 6.16 -14.59
N ILE A 249 15.62 5.16 -13.82
CA ILE A 249 15.51 5.28 -12.37
C ILE A 249 16.89 5.37 -11.72
N ALA A 250 17.81 4.54 -12.15
CA ALA A 250 19.13 4.46 -11.55
C ALA A 250 19.95 5.72 -11.83
N GLU A 251 19.83 6.34 -13.01
CA GLU A 251 20.45 7.62 -13.28
C GLU A 251 19.95 8.72 -12.33
N LEU A 252 18.64 8.77 -12.09
CA LEU A 252 18.08 9.72 -11.13
C LEU A 252 18.66 9.51 -9.73
N LEU A 253 18.75 8.27 -9.28
CA LEU A 253 19.26 7.93 -7.94
C LEU A 253 20.77 8.16 -7.80
N ILE A 254 21.57 7.84 -8.82
CA ILE A 254 23.02 8.06 -8.80
C ILE A 254 23.37 9.54 -8.76
N HIS A 255 22.60 10.38 -9.45
CA HIS A 255 22.82 11.82 -9.51
C HIS A 255 22.05 12.61 -8.45
N GLY A 256 21.27 11.95 -7.58
CA GLY A 256 20.46 12.60 -6.57
C GLY A 256 19.39 13.54 -7.14
N LEU A 257 18.92 13.25 -8.36
CA LEU A 257 17.88 14.05 -9.00
C LEU A 257 16.52 13.77 -8.38
N GLN A 258 15.74 14.82 -8.15
CA GLN A 258 14.44 14.68 -7.49
C GLN A 258 13.40 14.08 -8.43
N PHE A 259 12.72 13.01 -7.94
CA PHE A 259 11.43 12.60 -8.48
C PHE A 259 10.39 13.64 -8.08
N VAL A 260 9.70 14.22 -9.06
CA VAL A 260 8.52 15.03 -8.74
C VAL A 260 7.37 14.08 -8.46
N ILE A 261 7.23 13.69 -7.21
CA ILE A 261 6.09 12.90 -6.76
C ILE A 261 4.96 13.88 -6.49
N LYS A 262 3.90 13.79 -7.29
CA LYS A 262 2.66 14.49 -6.98
C LYS A 262 1.92 13.59 -5.99
N ILE A 263 1.92 14.00 -4.71
CA ILE A 263 1.13 13.40 -3.63
C ILE A 263 -0.35 13.71 -3.88
#